data_a07a4c06e18061736e6859fd6aef93c9
#
_entry.id   a07a4c06e18061736e6859fd6aef93c9
#
_cell.length_a   1.000
_cell.length_b   1.000
_cell.length_c   1.000
_cell.angle_alpha   90.00
_cell.angle_beta   90.00
_cell.angle_gamma   90.00
#
_symmetry.space_group_name_H-M   'P 1'
#
loop_
_entity.id
_entity.type
_entity.pdbx_description
1 polymer ?
#
loop_
_entity_poly.entity_id
_entity_poly.type
_entity_poly.pdbx_seq_one_letter_code
_entity_poly.pdbx_strand_id
1 'polypeptide(L)'
;MLVNEIFQCLNIAGCMYASGLMVYAMRATHKDDACPYLVRFEWVFLATLILSGLEQARALFMVQCGGVPTMLVHFTVWASGILFSRYLIRAFR
;
A
#
# COMPACT_ATOMS: atom_id res chain seq x y z
N MET A 1 -4.58 -20.27 -13.27
CA MET A 1 -3.15 -20.08 -13.03
C MET A 1 -2.63 -18.76 -13.57
N LEU A 2 -2.73 -18.53 -14.87
CA LEU A 2 -2.31 -17.27 -15.47
C LEU A 2 -3.03 -16.06 -14.87
N VAL A 3 -4.31 -16.18 -14.59
CA VAL A 3 -5.11 -15.12 -13.99
C VAL A 3 -4.60 -14.76 -12.59
N ASN A 4 -4.24 -15.79 -11.80
CA ASN A 4 -3.70 -15.55 -10.45
C ASN A 4 -2.35 -14.85 -10.50
N GLU A 5 -1.50 -15.21 -11.46
CA GLU A 5 -0.20 -14.54 -11.63
C GLU A 5 -0.37 -13.09 -12.04
N ILE A 6 -1.32 -12.81 -12.94
CA ILE A 6 -1.65 -11.44 -13.34
C ILE A 6 -2.13 -10.64 -12.12
N PHE A 7 -2.99 -11.23 -11.30
CA PHE A 7 -3.49 -10.58 -10.10
C PHE A 7 -2.37 -10.29 -9.10
N GLN A 8 -1.44 -11.22 -8.92
CA GLN A 8 -0.29 -10.98 -8.05
C GLN A 8 0.57 -9.84 -8.55
N CYS A 9 0.86 -9.80 -9.85
CA CYS A 9 1.62 -8.71 -10.46
C CYS A 9 0.90 -7.38 -10.27
N LEU A 10 -0.43 -7.37 -10.44
CA LEU A 10 -1.23 -6.18 -10.24
C LEU A 10 -1.16 -5.70 -8.79
N ASN A 11 -1.23 -6.61 -7.83
CA ASN A 11 -1.11 -6.26 -6.42
C ASN A 11 0.28 -5.72 -6.08
N ILE A 12 1.33 -6.31 -6.65
CA ILE A 12 2.69 -5.80 -6.46
C ILE A 12 2.81 -4.38 -7.00
N ALA A 13 2.34 -4.16 -8.22
CA ALA A 13 2.38 -2.83 -8.83
C ALA A 13 1.54 -1.83 -8.04
N GLY A 14 0.36 -2.25 -7.55
CA GLY A 14 -0.49 -1.43 -6.71
C GLY A 14 0.17 -1.04 -5.41
N CYS A 15 0.84 -1.98 -4.75
CA CYS A 15 1.56 -1.70 -3.51
C CYS A 15 2.73 -0.75 -3.75
N MET A 16 3.46 -0.90 -4.86
CA MET A 16 4.55 0.01 -5.21
C MET A 16 4.02 1.42 -5.46
N TYR A 17 2.96 1.54 -6.22
CA TYR A 17 2.35 2.84 -6.50
C TYR A 17 1.82 3.49 -5.22
N ALA A 18 1.12 2.72 -4.39
CA ALA A 18 0.57 3.22 -3.14
C ALA A 18 1.68 3.65 -2.18
N SER A 19 2.77 2.89 -2.11
CA SER A 19 3.93 3.24 -1.27
C SER A 19 4.56 4.55 -1.73
N GLY A 20 4.78 4.70 -3.03
CA GLY A 20 5.32 5.93 -3.60
C GLY A 20 4.42 7.13 -3.35
N LEU A 21 3.11 6.95 -3.55
CA LEU A 21 2.14 8.01 -3.30
C LEU A 21 2.09 8.39 -1.83
N MET A 22 2.19 7.41 -0.93
CA MET A 22 2.22 7.66 0.51
C MET A 22 3.45 8.47 0.91
N VAL A 23 4.63 8.11 0.38
CA VAL A 23 5.85 8.88 0.65
C VAL A 23 5.70 10.31 0.13
N TYR A 24 5.16 10.47 -1.07
CA TYR A 24 4.90 11.80 -1.61
C TYR A 24 3.95 12.59 -0.71
N ALA A 25 2.86 11.97 -0.28
CA ALA A 25 1.87 12.62 0.57
C ALA A 25 2.50 13.04 1.91
N MET A 26 3.35 12.18 2.50
CA MET A 26 4.01 12.49 3.76
C MET A 26 4.96 13.67 3.63
N ARG A 27 5.62 13.81 2.47
CA ARG A 27 6.56 14.91 2.24
C ARG A 27 5.87 16.20 1.82
N ALA A 28 4.78 16.08 1.05
CA ALA A 28 4.10 17.24 0.46
C ALA A 28 3.12 17.90 1.41
N THR A 29 2.83 17.27 2.55
CA THR A 29 1.84 17.79 3.50
C THR A 29 2.52 18.42 4.71
N HIS A 30 1.89 19.47 5.23
CA HIS A 30 2.35 20.18 6.43
C HIS A 30 1.44 19.78 7.58
N LYS A 31 2.04 19.10 8.57
CA LYS A 31 1.29 18.55 9.69
C LYS A 31 1.81 19.09 11.03
N ASP A 32 2.17 20.36 11.05
CA ASP A 32 2.73 20.99 12.26
C ASP A 32 1.73 20.97 13.41
N ASP A 33 0.45 21.08 13.09
CA ASP A 33 -0.62 21.05 14.09
C ASP A 33 -1.33 19.69 14.14
N ALA A 34 -0.80 18.69 13.46
CA ALA A 34 -1.45 17.38 13.39
C ALA A 34 -1.18 16.57 14.65
N CYS A 35 -2.12 15.70 14.97
CA CYS A 35 -1.99 14.75 16.06
C CYS A 35 -0.77 13.84 15.85
N PRO A 36 0.08 13.62 16.88
CA PRO A 36 1.23 12.71 16.73
C PRO A 36 0.85 11.30 16.30
N TYR A 37 -0.35 10.86 16.64
CA TYR A 37 -0.84 9.54 16.24
C TYR A 37 -1.02 9.44 14.73
N LEU A 38 -1.36 10.54 14.06
CA LEU A 38 -1.49 10.54 12.61
C LEU A 38 -0.15 10.25 11.94
N VAL A 39 0.93 10.87 12.42
CA VAL A 39 2.27 10.65 11.87
C VAL A 39 2.68 9.18 12.07
N ARG A 40 2.42 8.64 13.26
CA ARG A 40 2.73 7.23 13.54
C ARG A 40 1.90 6.30 12.65
N PHE A 41 0.63 6.63 12.45
CA PHE A 41 -0.25 5.86 11.60
C PHE A 41 0.25 5.83 10.14
N GLU A 42 0.74 6.97 9.65
CA GLU A 42 1.31 7.05 8.31
C GLU A 42 2.50 6.10 8.15
N TRP A 43 3.42 6.09 9.12
CA TRP A 43 4.58 5.21 9.06
C TRP A 43 4.18 3.74 9.14
N VAL A 44 3.24 3.40 10.00
CA VAL A 44 2.74 2.03 10.11
C VAL A 44 2.06 1.60 8.81
N PHE A 45 1.28 2.48 8.21
CA PHE A 45 0.60 2.18 6.97
C PHE A 45 1.60 1.98 5.83
N LEU A 46 2.61 2.84 5.76
CA LEU A 46 3.67 2.70 4.75
C LEU A 46 4.42 1.37 4.92
N ALA A 47 4.76 1.01 6.15
CA ALA A 47 5.41 -0.26 6.43
C ALA A 47 4.52 -1.43 6.00
N THR A 48 3.22 -1.36 6.25
CA THR A 48 2.27 -2.38 5.85
C THR A 48 2.22 -2.52 4.32
N LEU A 49 2.22 -1.40 3.59
CA LEU A 49 2.23 -1.41 2.13
C LEU A 49 3.49 -2.08 1.59
N ILE A 50 4.65 -1.73 2.14
CA ILE A 50 5.93 -2.29 1.71
C ILE A 50 5.96 -3.80 2.00
N LEU A 51 5.56 -4.21 3.19
CA LEU A 51 5.53 -5.62 3.57
C LEU A 51 4.55 -6.41 2.71
N SER A 52 3.40 -5.85 2.40
CA SER A 52 2.42 -6.48 1.52
C SER A 52 3.00 -6.71 0.12
N GLY A 53 3.68 -5.69 -0.42
CA GLY A 53 4.32 -5.81 -1.73
C GLY A 53 5.42 -6.84 -1.73
N LEU A 54 6.26 -6.87 -0.70
CA LEU A 54 7.33 -7.84 -0.57
C LEU A 54 6.79 -9.26 -0.42
N GLU A 55 5.73 -9.44 0.35
CA GLU A 55 5.11 -10.75 0.50
C GLU A 55 4.55 -11.26 -0.83
N GLN A 56 3.90 -10.38 -1.60
CA GLN A 56 3.40 -10.75 -2.92
C GLN A 56 4.54 -11.09 -3.88
N ALA A 57 5.62 -10.33 -3.85
CA ALA A 57 6.79 -10.59 -4.69
C ALA A 57 7.42 -11.93 -4.32
N ARG A 58 7.55 -12.22 -3.02
CA ARG A 58 8.08 -13.48 -2.55
C ARG A 58 7.22 -14.66 -3.02
N ALA A 59 5.90 -14.53 -2.86
CA ALA A 59 4.98 -15.58 -3.27
C ALA A 59 5.04 -15.82 -4.77
N LEU A 60 5.13 -14.77 -5.56
CA LEU A 60 5.25 -14.89 -7.02
C LEU A 60 6.56 -15.58 -7.41
N PHE A 61 7.66 -15.18 -6.77
CA PHE A 61 8.97 -15.74 -7.06
C PHE A 61 9.05 -17.22 -6.68
N MET A 62 8.38 -17.63 -5.61
CA MET A 62 8.33 -19.02 -5.15
C MET A 62 7.24 -19.82 -5.85
N VAL A 63 6.57 -19.23 -6.82
CA VAL A 63 5.45 -19.85 -7.56
C VAL A 63 4.35 -20.33 -6.61
N GLN A 64 4.15 -19.60 -5.53
CA GLN A 64 3.07 -19.84 -4.59
C GLN A 64 1.96 -18.84 -4.85
N CYS A 65 0.78 -19.35 -5.20
CA CYS A 65 -0.39 -18.50 -5.39
C CYS A 65 -1.27 -18.62 -4.16
N GLY A 66 -1.49 -17.49 -3.49
CA GLY A 66 -2.49 -17.42 -2.45
C GLY A 66 -3.89 -17.57 -3.03
N GLY A 67 -4.84 -17.93 -2.22
CA GLY A 67 -6.23 -18.00 -2.63
C GLY A 67 -6.81 -16.61 -2.88
N VAL A 68 -8.02 -16.58 -3.45
CA VAL A 68 -8.73 -15.34 -3.73
C VAL A 68 -8.84 -14.44 -2.49
N PRO A 69 -9.15 -14.96 -1.28
CA PRO A 69 -9.20 -14.10 -0.10
C PRO A 69 -7.90 -13.36 0.18
N THR A 70 -6.75 -14.03 0.01
CA THR A 70 -5.44 -13.40 0.20
C THR A 70 -5.22 -12.26 -0.79
N MET A 71 -5.57 -12.47 -2.05
CA MET A 71 -5.45 -11.44 -3.08
C MET A 71 -6.34 -10.25 -2.79
N LEU A 72 -7.54 -10.47 -2.29
CA LEU A 72 -8.46 -9.40 -1.91
C LEU A 72 -7.94 -8.60 -0.73
N VAL A 73 -7.30 -9.26 0.23
CA VAL A 73 -6.68 -8.56 1.37
C VAL A 73 -5.59 -7.62 0.87
N HIS A 74 -4.69 -8.10 0.01
CA HIS A 74 -3.62 -7.24 -0.53
C HIS A 74 -4.17 -6.12 -1.39
N PHE A 75 -5.18 -6.40 -2.21
CA PHE A 75 -5.86 -5.37 -3.00
C PHE A 75 -6.42 -4.28 -2.09
N THR A 76 -7.11 -4.67 -1.02
CA THR A 76 -7.69 -3.73 -0.06
C THR A 76 -6.61 -2.86 0.59
N VAL A 77 -5.46 -3.46 0.92
CA VAL A 77 -4.35 -2.74 1.54
C VAL A 77 -3.86 -1.61 0.64
N TRP A 78 -3.52 -1.92 -0.63
CA TRP A 78 -2.97 -0.87 -1.48
C TRP A 78 -4.03 0.11 -1.96
N ALA A 79 -5.27 -0.33 -2.15
CA ALA A 79 -6.36 0.59 -2.49
C ALA A 79 -6.61 1.58 -1.35
N SER A 80 -6.63 1.09 -0.11
CA SER A 80 -6.76 1.95 1.08
C SER A 80 -5.58 2.92 1.19
N GLY A 81 -4.38 2.45 0.87
CA GLY A 81 -3.18 3.31 0.87
C GLY A 81 -3.31 4.47 -0.09
N ILE A 82 -3.82 4.22 -1.30
CA ILE A 82 -4.03 5.28 -2.29
C ILE A 82 -5.06 6.28 -1.78
N LEU A 83 -6.18 5.80 -1.26
CA LEU A 83 -7.24 6.67 -0.74
C LEU A 83 -6.75 7.50 0.43
N PHE A 84 -6.02 6.89 1.35
CA PHE A 84 -5.47 7.60 2.51
C PHE A 84 -4.45 8.65 2.09
N SER A 85 -3.59 8.33 1.13
CA SER A 85 -2.61 9.29 0.61
C SER A 85 -3.30 10.50 -0.03
N ARG A 86 -4.36 10.26 -0.80
CA ARG A 86 -5.12 11.35 -1.41
C ARG A 86 -5.83 12.20 -0.36
N TYR A 87 -6.35 11.56 0.67
CA TYR A 87 -6.96 12.28 1.79
C TYR A 87 -5.94 13.20 2.46
N LEU A 88 -4.75 12.71 2.74
CA LEU A 88 -3.69 13.52 3.36
C LEU A 88 -3.36 14.73 2.50
N ILE A 89 -3.21 14.53 1.20
CA ILE A 89 -2.90 15.64 0.28
C ILE A 89 -4.00 16.69 0.31
N ARG A 90 -5.26 16.26 0.33
CA ARG A 90 -6.40 17.21 0.36
C ARG A 90 -6.50 17.93 1.69
N ALA A 91 -6.28 17.22 2.80
CA ALA A 91 -6.53 17.77 4.12
C ALA A 91 -5.39 18.65 4.63
N PHE A 92 -4.15 18.35 4.26
CA PHE A 92 -2.98 18.98 4.86
C PHE A 92 -2.07 19.69 3.86
N ARG A 93 -2.46 19.79 2.64
CA ARG A 93 -1.67 20.50 1.63
C ARG A 93 -1.88 22.05 1.69
#